data_4cdca5288c6664634636fddacd075dfe
#
_entry.id   4cdca5288c6664634636fddacd075dfe
#
_cell.length_a   1.000
_cell.length_b   1.000
_cell.length_c   1.000
_cell.angle_alpha   90.00
_cell.angle_beta   90.00
_cell.angle_gamma   90.00
#
_symmetry.space_group_name_H-M   'P 1'
#
loop_
_entity.id
_entity.type
_entity.pdbx_description
1 polymer ?
#
loop_
_entity_poly.entity_id
_entity_poly.type
_entity_poly.pdbx_seq_one_letter_code
_entity_poly.pdbx_strand_id
1 'polypeptide(L)'
;MKLATILALAVLLFTGWLYLGEKDAVKLTKADVVAAADRTAVVLSQSADPERNTDADAEGIFKKHVQTPSALEDLVVKQSVESISAGRLRQSVKVSARARTSLSEFFSMQGAEIEITATHDFDRKK
;
A
#
# COMPACT_ATOMS: atom_id res chain seq x y z
N MET A 1 18.93 -2.30 -45.14
CA MET A 1 18.20 -2.12 -43.96
C MET A 1 18.65 -0.92 -43.18
N LYS A 2 17.73 -0.22 -42.76
CA LYS A 2 17.98 1.14 -42.36
C LYS A 2 18.17 1.27 -40.88
N LEU A 3 19.16 2.01 -40.48
CA LEU A 3 19.49 2.29 -39.09
C LEU A 3 18.28 2.81 -38.33
N ALA A 4 17.45 3.64 -38.96
CA ALA A 4 16.23 4.19 -38.34
C ALA A 4 15.25 3.09 -37.92
N THR A 5 15.10 2.01 -38.70
CA THR A 5 14.24 0.88 -38.36
C THR A 5 14.76 0.14 -37.13
N ILE A 6 16.07 -0.07 -37.05
CA ILE A 6 16.71 -0.75 -35.92
C ILE A 6 16.55 0.09 -34.66
N LEU A 7 16.75 1.41 -34.73
CA LEU A 7 16.57 2.33 -33.61
C LEU A 7 15.13 2.34 -33.14
N ALA A 8 14.15 2.36 -34.05
CA ALA A 8 12.73 2.33 -33.71
C ALA A 8 12.36 1.05 -32.95
N LEU A 9 12.85 -0.11 -33.40
CA LEU A 9 12.65 -1.38 -32.72
C LEU A 9 13.29 -1.40 -31.34
N ALA A 10 14.51 -0.88 -31.23
CA ALA A 10 15.20 -0.81 -29.95
C ALA A 10 14.43 0.07 -28.94
N VAL A 11 13.90 1.20 -29.37
CA VAL A 11 13.10 2.10 -28.54
C VAL A 11 11.81 1.42 -28.09
N LEU A 12 11.12 0.72 -28.99
CA LEU A 12 9.89 0.00 -28.66
C LEU A 12 10.14 -1.10 -27.62
N LEU A 13 11.20 -1.88 -27.82
CA LEU A 13 11.56 -2.95 -26.89
C LEU A 13 11.95 -2.40 -25.52
N PHE A 14 12.71 -1.33 -25.49
CA PHE A 14 13.13 -0.68 -24.25
C PHE A 14 11.93 -0.10 -23.48
N THR A 15 11.02 0.58 -24.19
CA THR A 15 9.80 1.13 -23.59
C THR A 15 8.90 0.03 -23.03
N GLY A 16 8.72 -1.05 -23.79
CA GLY A 16 7.97 -2.21 -23.34
C GLY A 16 8.57 -2.84 -22.08
N TRP A 17 9.89 -2.98 -22.05
CA TRP A 17 10.59 -3.52 -20.90
C TRP A 17 10.45 -2.63 -19.67
N LEU A 18 10.58 -1.32 -19.82
CA LEU A 18 10.35 -0.37 -18.73
C LEU A 18 8.91 -0.43 -18.20
N TYR A 19 7.95 -0.53 -19.10
CA TYR A 19 6.54 -0.62 -18.72
C TYR A 19 6.25 -1.88 -17.92
N LEU A 20 6.78 -3.02 -18.32
CA LEU A 20 6.63 -4.28 -17.59
C LEU A 20 7.30 -4.21 -16.22
N GLY A 21 8.49 -3.63 -16.15
CA GLY A 21 9.21 -3.46 -14.89
C GLY A 21 8.45 -2.55 -13.92
N GLU A 22 7.86 -1.47 -14.40
CA GLU A 22 7.04 -0.59 -13.58
C GLU A 22 5.80 -1.30 -13.04
N LYS A 23 5.11 -2.06 -13.89
CA LYS A 23 3.93 -2.81 -13.49
C LYS A 23 4.25 -3.81 -12.39
N ASP A 24 5.38 -4.51 -12.49
CA ASP A 24 5.84 -5.44 -11.46
C ASP A 24 6.22 -4.71 -10.18
N ALA A 25 6.89 -3.57 -10.27
CA ALA A 25 7.24 -2.75 -9.10
C ALA A 25 5.99 -2.28 -8.35
N VAL A 26 4.96 -1.83 -9.06
CA VAL A 26 3.69 -1.42 -8.46
C VAL A 26 3.02 -2.60 -7.76
N LYS A 27 3.02 -3.79 -8.38
CA LYS A 27 2.45 -5.01 -7.77
C LYS A 27 3.17 -5.38 -6.48
N LEU A 28 4.50 -5.33 -6.48
CA LEU A 28 5.29 -5.64 -5.29
C LEU A 28 5.03 -4.63 -4.17
N THR A 29 4.98 -3.35 -4.50
CA THR A 29 4.67 -2.30 -3.54
C THR A 29 3.26 -2.48 -2.98
N LYS A 30 2.28 -2.79 -3.82
CA LYS A 30 0.91 -3.05 -3.38
C LYS A 30 0.83 -4.26 -2.44
N ALA A 31 1.54 -5.34 -2.76
CA ALA A 31 1.58 -6.53 -1.91
C ALA A 31 2.19 -6.22 -0.54
N ASP A 32 3.26 -5.41 -0.50
CA ASP A 32 3.88 -4.95 0.74
C ASP A 32 2.90 -4.10 1.57
N VAL A 33 2.19 -3.18 0.93
CA VAL A 33 1.19 -2.34 1.57
C VAL A 33 0.05 -3.19 2.14
N VAL A 34 -0.45 -4.18 1.38
CA VAL A 34 -1.51 -5.09 1.83
C VAL A 34 -1.06 -5.85 3.06
N ALA A 35 0.13 -6.44 3.03
CA ALA A 35 0.66 -7.20 4.16
C ALA A 35 0.84 -6.31 5.40
N ALA A 36 1.37 -5.11 5.23
CA ALA A 36 1.55 -4.16 6.33
C ALA A 36 0.21 -3.68 6.90
N ALA A 37 -0.80 -3.46 6.06
CA ALA A 37 -2.13 -3.06 6.50
C ALA A 37 -2.81 -4.18 7.29
N ASP A 38 -2.70 -5.44 6.83
CA ASP A 38 -3.23 -6.59 7.54
C ASP A 38 -2.59 -6.72 8.93
N ARG A 39 -1.26 -6.58 9.02
CA ARG A 39 -0.55 -6.58 10.30
C ARG A 39 -1.01 -5.45 11.20
N THR A 40 -1.19 -4.26 10.65
CA THR A 40 -1.66 -3.09 11.38
C THR A 40 -3.03 -3.37 12.01
N ALA A 41 -3.95 -3.93 11.23
CA ALA A 41 -5.29 -4.28 11.73
C ALA A 41 -5.21 -5.28 12.90
N VAL A 42 -4.37 -6.30 12.79
CA VAL A 42 -4.18 -7.30 13.85
C VAL A 42 -3.59 -6.66 15.11
N VAL A 43 -2.53 -5.84 14.96
CA VAL A 43 -1.88 -5.18 16.10
C VAL A 43 -2.83 -4.22 16.80
N LEU A 44 -3.60 -3.43 16.07
CA LEU A 44 -4.58 -2.52 16.64
C LEU A 44 -5.67 -3.28 17.42
N SER A 45 -6.12 -4.43 16.89
CA SER A 45 -7.14 -5.25 17.55
C SER A 45 -6.65 -5.87 18.86
N GLN A 46 -5.33 -6.01 19.02
CA GLN A 46 -4.71 -6.59 20.21
C GLN A 46 -4.41 -5.54 21.30
N SER A 47 -4.67 -4.26 21.05
CA SER A 47 -4.42 -3.23 22.04
C SER A 47 -5.38 -3.36 23.24
N ALA A 48 -5.03 -2.76 24.36
CA ALA A 48 -5.84 -2.83 25.58
C ALA A 48 -7.24 -2.23 25.38
N ASP A 49 -7.34 -1.18 24.56
CA ASP A 49 -8.62 -0.53 24.23
C ASP A 49 -8.62 -0.18 22.73
N PRO A 50 -9.03 -1.14 21.88
CA PRO A 50 -9.03 -0.92 20.43
C PRO A 50 -9.89 0.27 19.98
N GLU A 51 -10.95 0.58 20.71
CA GLU A 51 -11.84 1.68 20.36
C GLU A 51 -11.19 3.06 20.57
N ARG A 52 -10.10 3.13 21.33
CA ARG A 52 -9.33 4.37 21.56
C ARG A 52 -8.16 4.56 20.60
N ASN A 53 -7.90 3.60 19.73
CA ASN A 53 -6.84 3.75 18.74
C ASN A 53 -7.12 4.94 17.83
N THR A 54 -6.08 5.67 17.48
CA THR A 54 -6.17 6.84 16.59
C THR A 54 -5.58 6.51 15.21
N ASP A 55 -5.85 7.38 14.24
CA ASP A 55 -5.24 7.26 12.91
C ASP A 55 -3.71 7.38 13.01
N ALA A 56 -3.20 8.20 13.92
CA ALA A 56 -1.76 8.32 14.16
C ALA A 56 -1.15 7.02 14.67
N ASP A 57 -1.85 6.29 15.53
CA ASP A 57 -1.42 4.97 16.00
C ASP A 57 -1.32 3.98 14.84
N ALA A 58 -2.35 3.96 13.99
CA ALA A 58 -2.38 3.09 12.81
C ALA A 58 -1.24 3.41 11.85
N GLU A 59 -0.99 4.68 11.60
CA GLU A 59 0.10 5.13 10.72
C GLU A 59 1.47 4.69 11.27
N GLY A 60 1.70 4.87 12.56
CA GLY A 60 2.94 4.46 13.22
C GLY A 60 3.20 2.97 13.10
N ILE A 61 2.18 2.14 13.33
CA ILE A 61 2.28 0.69 13.21
C ILE A 61 2.51 0.28 11.75
N PHE A 62 1.76 0.89 10.84
CA PHE A 62 1.92 0.62 9.41
C PHE A 62 3.34 0.89 8.94
N LYS A 63 3.92 2.03 9.32
CA LYS A 63 5.28 2.40 8.95
C LYS A 63 6.34 1.44 9.49
N LYS A 64 6.06 0.78 10.62
CA LYS A 64 6.97 -0.25 11.17
C LYS A 64 6.94 -1.55 10.39
N HIS A 65 5.82 -1.87 9.78
CA HIS A 65 5.62 -3.15 9.11
C HIS A 65 5.84 -3.10 7.60
N VAL A 66 5.64 -1.94 6.97
CA VAL A 66 5.90 -1.79 5.55
C VAL A 66 7.41 -1.89 5.30
N GLN A 67 7.81 -2.68 4.30
CA GLN A 67 9.23 -2.91 4.01
C GLN A 67 9.84 -1.83 3.13
N THR A 68 9.03 -1.19 2.30
CA THR A 68 9.49 -0.17 1.35
C THR A 68 8.78 1.17 1.55
N PRO A 69 8.93 1.80 2.74
CA PRO A 69 8.22 3.06 3.01
C PRO A 69 8.66 4.20 2.08
N SER A 70 9.90 4.18 1.62
CA SER A 70 10.43 5.18 0.69
C SER A 70 9.81 5.10 -0.70
N ALA A 71 9.17 3.98 -1.05
CA ALA A 71 8.46 3.81 -2.31
C ALA A 71 7.05 4.39 -2.29
N LEU A 72 6.60 4.91 -1.15
CA LEU A 72 5.25 5.45 -0.98
C LEU A 72 5.28 6.97 -0.83
N GLU A 73 4.34 7.62 -1.52
CA GLU A 73 4.10 9.07 -1.43
C GLU A 73 2.67 9.32 -0.98
N ASP A 74 2.43 10.45 -0.34
CA ASP A 74 1.10 10.90 0.08
C ASP A 74 0.39 9.84 0.91
N LEU A 75 1.11 9.20 1.81
CA LEU A 75 0.59 8.13 2.65
C LEU A 75 -0.45 8.67 3.64
N VAL A 76 -1.64 8.09 3.59
CA VAL A 76 -2.71 8.34 4.54
C VAL A 76 -3.19 7.00 5.10
N VAL A 77 -3.15 6.86 6.41
CA VAL A 77 -3.62 5.66 7.09
C VAL A 77 -4.75 6.05 8.03
N LYS A 78 -5.90 5.42 7.86
CA LYS A 78 -7.08 5.63 8.71
C LYS A 78 -7.50 4.31 9.31
N GLN A 79 -8.09 4.38 10.48
CA GLN A 79 -8.59 3.18 11.16
C GLN A 79 -9.99 3.43 11.69
N SER A 80 -10.76 2.38 11.84
CA SER A 80 -12.06 2.43 12.47
C SER A 80 -12.37 1.08 13.11
N VAL A 81 -13.21 1.12 14.15
CA VAL A 81 -13.69 -0.09 14.82
C VAL A 81 -15.21 -0.08 14.75
N GLU A 82 -15.79 -1.16 14.23
CA GLU A 82 -17.24 -1.33 14.11
C GLU A 82 -17.71 -2.53 14.91
N SER A 83 -18.89 -2.42 15.48
CA SER A 83 -19.56 -3.55 16.10
C SER A 83 -20.30 -4.35 15.01
N ILE A 84 -19.97 -5.64 14.84
CA ILE A 84 -20.59 -6.50 13.84
C ILE A 84 -21.62 -7.45 14.44
N SER A 85 -21.48 -7.75 15.74
CA SER A 85 -22.45 -8.52 16.49
C SER A 85 -22.21 -8.32 17.99
N ALA A 86 -23.03 -8.91 18.83
CA ALA A 86 -22.86 -8.82 20.28
C ALA A 86 -21.49 -9.42 20.68
N GLY A 87 -20.62 -8.58 21.23
CA GLY A 87 -19.27 -8.99 21.68
C GLY A 87 -18.23 -9.14 20.58
N ARG A 88 -18.58 -8.90 19.31
CA ARG A 88 -17.60 -8.94 18.21
C ARG A 88 -17.43 -7.58 17.56
N LEU A 89 -16.18 -7.25 17.29
CA LEU A 89 -15.80 -6.00 16.67
C LEU A 89 -14.98 -6.26 15.40
N ARG A 90 -15.00 -5.30 14.50
CA ARG A 90 -14.19 -5.32 13.29
C ARG A 90 -13.27 -4.12 13.27
N GLN A 91 -11.96 -4.37 13.28
CA GLN A 91 -10.95 -3.35 13.07
C GLN A 91 -10.72 -3.20 11.58
N SER A 92 -10.92 -2.00 11.04
CA SER A 92 -10.63 -1.68 9.65
C SER A 92 -9.44 -0.74 9.59
N VAL A 93 -8.57 -0.94 8.62
CA VAL A 93 -7.43 -0.06 8.32
C VAL A 93 -7.48 0.26 6.84
N LYS A 94 -7.64 1.54 6.53
CA LYS A 94 -7.66 2.02 5.16
C LYS A 94 -6.33 2.74 4.88
N VAL A 95 -5.61 2.27 3.88
CA VAL A 95 -4.35 2.85 3.46
C VAL A 95 -4.49 3.40 2.06
N SER A 96 -4.13 4.66 1.89
CA SER A 96 -4.10 5.35 0.61
C SER A 96 -2.70 5.92 0.42
N ALA A 97 -2.07 5.64 -0.70
CA ALA A 97 -0.74 6.11 -1.01
C ALA A 97 -0.51 6.09 -2.52
N ARG A 98 0.61 6.65 -2.96
CA ARG A 98 1.06 6.55 -4.34
C ARG A 98 2.37 5.80 -4.37
N ALA A 99 2.46 4.81 -5.25
CA ALA A 99 3.69 4.06 -5.43
C ALA A 99 4.66 4.86 -6.28
N ARG A 100 5.83 5.16 -5.70
CA ARG A 100 6.92 5.80 -6.42
C ARG A 100 7.65 4.75 -7.24
N THR A 101 7.77 4.97 -8.54
CA THR A 101 8.50 4.07 -9.44
C THR A 101 9.61 4.82 -10.15
N SER A 102 10.58 4.08 -10.69
CA SER A 102 11.68 4.70 -11.47
C SER A 102 11.15 5.47 -12.68
N LEU A 103 10.12 4.94 -13.33
CA LEU A 103 9.51 5.60 -14.48
C LEU A 103 8.78 6.89 -14.09
N SER A 104 8.05 6.87 -12.97
CA SER A 104 7.37 8.05 -12.46
C SER A 104 8.37 9.15 -12.07
N GLU A 105 9.49 8.80 -11.46
CA GLU A 105 10.54 9.76 -11.11
C GLU A 105 11.22 10.32 -12.35
N PHE A 106 11.54 9.46 -13.31
CA PHE A 106 12.23 9.86 -14.54
C PHE A 106 11.43 10.87 -15.34
N PHE A 107 10.11 10.68 -15.46
CA PHE A 107 9.22 11.56 -16.21
C PHE A 107 8.55 12.63 -15.34
N SER A 108 8.91 12.76 -14.08
CA SER A 108 8.27 13.67 -13.11
C SER A 108 6.74 13.49 -13.06
N MET A 109 6.30 12.24 -13.22
CA MET A 109 4.90 11.87 -13.16
C MET A 109 4.53 11.46 -11.75
N GLN A 110 3.24 11.55 -11.44
CA GLN A 110 2.73 11.03 -10.17
C GLN A 110 2.75 9.51 -10.20
N GLY A 111 3.11 8.90 -9.07
CA GLY A 111 3.09 7.46 -8.93
C GLY A 111 1.69 6.87 -8.99
N ALA A 112 1.60 5.56 -9.18
CA ALA A 112 0.33 4.84 -9.21
C ALA A 112 -0.37 4.92 -7.86
N GLU A 113 -1.67 5.23 -7.87
CA GLU A 113 -2.48 5.29 -6.66
C GLU A 113 -2.76 3.88 -6.13
N ILE A 114 -2.52 3.69 -4.84
CA ILE A 114 -2.83 2.46 -4.12
C ILE A 114 -3.83 2.80 -3.03
N GLU A 115 -4.98 2.12 -3.04
CA GLU A 115 -5.97 2.24 -2.00
C GLU A 115 -6.42 0.84 -1.60
N ILE A 116 -6.23 0.50 -0.33
CA ILE A 116 -6.60 -0.79 0.20
C ILE A 116 -7.30 -0.65 1.54
N THR A 117 -8.12 -1.64 1.87
CA THR A 117 -8.77 -1.74 3.17
C THR A 117 -8.50 -3.13 3.72
N ALA A 118 -7.88 -3.20 4.89
CA ALA A 118 -7.67 -4.43 5.62
C ALA A 118 -8.63 -4.48 6.81
N THR A 119 -9.18 -5.66 7.08
CA THR A 119 -10.09 -5.86 8.20
C THR A 119 -9.66 -7.05 9.04
N HIS A 120 -9.91 -6.97 10.33
CA HIS A 120 -9.67 -8.07 11.26
C HIS A 120 -10.80 -8.09 12.30
N ASP A 121 -11.52 -9.21 12.35
CA ASP A 121 -12.60 -9.40 13.31
C ASP A 121 -12.04 -9.97 14.60
N PHE A 122 -12.48 -9.46 15.74
CA PHE A 122 -12.01 -9.90 17.04
C PHE A 122 -13.11 -9.80 18.08
N ASP A 123 -12.95 -10.54 19.16
CA ASP A 123 -13.90 -10.51 20.25
C ASP A 123 -13.60 -9.34 21.19
N ARG A 124 -14.67 -8.70 21.67
CA ARG A 124 -14.52 -7.61 22.65
C ARG A 124 -13.97 -8.17 23.94
N LYS A 125 -12.90 -7.58 24.43
CA LYS A 125 -12.33 -7.94 25.74
C LYS A 125 -13.24 -7.43 26.84
N LYS A 126 -13.52 -8.32 27.78
CA LYS A 126 -14.27 -7.96 28.97
C LYS A 126 -13.39 -7.35 30.03
#